data_7b05f6cb3d93f1c9105bad26a1d9bd63
#
_entry.id   7b05f6cb3d93f1c9105bad26a1d9bd63
#
_cell.length_a   1.000
_cell.length_b   1.000
_cell.length_c   1.000
_cell.angle_alpha   90.00
_cell.angle_beta   90.00
_cell.angle_gamma   90.00
#
_symmetry.space_group_name_H-M   'P 1'
#
loop_
_entity.id
_entity.type
_entity.pdbx_description
1 polymer ?
#
loop_
_entity_poly.entity_id
_entity_poly.type
_entity_poly.pdbx_seq_one_letter_code
_entity_poly.pdbx_strand_id
1 'polypeptide(L)'
;MINVMNIGGHKAVIAYDPDIEMFRGEFVGLNGGADFYAADVPGLHREGELSLRVFLEECARRGVEPQKHFSGKFMLRVEGKVHEAAATAAAAQGVSLNQWAAGVLERAAEAA
;
A
#
# COMPACT_ATOMS: atom_id res chain seq x y z
N MET A 1 6.88 -9.87 8.12
CA MET A 1 6.24 -10.69 7.06
C MET A 1 5.40 -9.80 6.16
N ILE A 2 5.58 -9.91 4.90
CA ILE A 2 4.92 -9.03 3.93
C ILE A 2 4.09 -9.87 2.99
N ASN A 3 2.81 -9.56 2.88
CA ASN A 3 1.89 -10.21 1.95
C ASN A 3 1.72 -9.37 0.69
N VAL A 4 2.84 -9.00 0.08
CA VAL A 4 2.85 -8.13 -1.10
C VAL A 4 3.47 -8.86 -2.28
N MET A 5 2.78 -8.80 -3.41
CA MET A 5 3.23 -9.40 -4.66
C MET A 5 3.39 -8.30 -5.69
N ASN A 6 4.47 -8.33 -6.47
CA ASN A 6 4.67 -7.40 -7.57
C ASN A 6 4.12 -8.03 -8.85
N ILE A 7 3.21 -7.35 -9.50
CA ILE A 7 2.57 -7.80 -10.74
C ILE A 7 2.64 -6.66 -11.74
N GLY A 8 3.41 -6.84 -12.81
CA GLY A 8 3.54 -5.83 -13.85
C GLY A 8 4.04 -4.49 -13.37
N GLY A 9 4.90 -4.47 -12.35
CA GLY A 9 5.41 -3.24 -11.75
C GLY A 9 4.48 -2.61 -10.72
N HIS A 10 3.33 -3.22 -10.45
CA HIS A 10 2.36 -2.74 -9.47
C HIS A 10 2.30 -3.71 -8.29
N LYS A 11 2.10 -3.17 -7.10
CA LYS A 11 2.05 -3.96 -5.87
C LYS A 11 0.62 -4.34 -5.55
N ALA A 12 0.43 -5.59 -5.14
CA ALA A 12 -0.84 -6.11 -4.68
C ALA A 12 -0.67 -6.73 -3.30
N VAL A 13 -1.63 -6.49 -2.42
CA VAL A 13 -1.67 -7.13 -1.10
C VAL A 13 -2.47 -8.42 -1.23
N ILE A 14 -1.93 -9.50 -0.70
CA ILE A 14 -2.51 -10.84 -0.81
C ILE A 14 -3.04 -11.26 0.56
N ALA A 15 -4.27 -11.76 0.58
CA ALA A 15 -4.88 -12.29 1.79
C ALA A 15 -5.59 -13.62 1.48
N TYR A 16 -5.56 -14.55 2.43
CA TYR A 16 -6.32 -15.79 2.31
C TYR A 16 -7.75 -15.56 2.79
N ASP A 17 -8.72 -15.96 1.99
CA ASP A 17 -10.13 -15.91 2.34
C ASP A 17 -10.61 -17.35 2.67
N PRO A 18 -10.83 -17.67 3.95
CA PRO A 18 -11.24 -19.01 4.34
C PRO A 18 -12.67 -19.37 3.91
N ASP A 19 -13.53 -18.38 3.64
CA ASP A 19 -14.91 -18.64 3.25
C ASP A 19 -15.01 -19.24 1.84
N ILE A 20 -14.10 -18.84 0.96
CA ILE A 20 -14.06 -19.36 -0.41
C ILE A 20 -12.82 -20.23 -0.67
N GLU A 21 -11.97 -20.39 0.34
CA GLU A 21 -10.71 -21.16 0.27
C GLU A 21 -9.83 -20.75 -0.91
N MET A 22 -9.71 -19.44 -1.12
CA MET A 22 -8.88 -18.85 -2.17
C MET A 22 -8.10 -17.68 -1.60
N PHE A 23 -7.03 -17.31 -2.30
CA PHE A 23 -6.33 -16.06 -2.04
C PHE A 23 -7.01 -14.95 -2.80
N ARG A 24 -7.10 -13.79 -2.14
CA ARG A 24 -7.56 -12.55 -2.75
C ARG A 24 -6.38 -11.61 -2.88
N GLY A 25 -6.18 -11.07 -4.08
CA GLY A 25 -5.21 -10.00 -4.32
C GLY A 25 -5.93 -8.68 -4.56
N GLU A 26 -5.37 -7.61 -4.03
CA GLU A 26 -5.91 -6.26 -4.21
C GLU A 26 -4.75 -5.32 -4.52
N PHE A 27 -4.79 -4.68 -5.69
CA PHE A 27 -3.77 -3.72 -6.04
C PHE A 27 -3.88 -2.47 -5.18
N VAL A 28 -2.74 -1.96 -4.74
CA VAL A 28 -2.65 -0.72 -3.97
C VAL A 28 -2.09 0.39 -4.85
N GLY A 29 -2.49 1.62 -4.56
CA GLY A 29 -2.00 2.78 -5.30
C GLY A 29 -2.64 3.01 -6.66
N LEU A 30 -3.77 2.36 -6.95
CA LEU A 30 -4.55 2.59 -8.16
C LEU A 30 -5.75 3.49 -7.88
N ASN A 31 -6.18 4.22 -8.90
CA ASN A 31 -7.37 5.07 -8.85
C ASN A 31 -8.64 4.27 -9.13
N GLY A 32 -8.85 3.20 -8.40
CA GLY A 32 -10.00 2.33 -8.53
C GLY A 32 -9.70 0.96 -7.98
N GLY A 33 -10.71 0.12 -7.91
CA GLY A 33 -10.59 -1.25 -7.45
C GLY A 33 -10.12 -2.17 -8.56
N ALA A 34 -9.12 -2.97 -8.28
CA ALA A 34 -8.71 -4.07 -9.14
C ALA A 34 -8.33 -5.23 -8.25
N ASP A 35 -9.24 -6.18 -8.16
CA ASP A 35 -9.10 -7.35 -7.32
C ASP A 35 -8.99 -8.60 -8.18
N PHE A 36 -8.38 -9.63 -7.62
CA PHE A 36 -8.28 -10.91 -8.30
C PHE A 36 -8.21 -12.04 -7.26
N TYR A 37 -8.58 -13.24 -7.70
CA TYR A 37 -8.65 -14.41 -6.83
C TYR A 37 -7.95 -15.58 -7.51
N ALA A 38 -7.28 -16.41 -6.72
CA ALA A 38 -6.68 -17.65 -7.22
C ALA A 38 -6.42 -18.60 -6.06
N ALA A 39 -6.30 -19.88 -6.37
CA ALA A 39 -6.05 -20.92 -5.39
C ALA A 39 -4.56 -21.14 -5.12
N ASP A 40 -3.68 -20.59 -5.94
CA ASP A 40 -2.22 -20.78 -5.83
C ASP A 40 -1.46 -19.56 -6.33
N VAL A 41 -0.14 -19.55 -6.12
CA VAL A 41 0.72 -18.44 -6.50
C VAL A 41 0.79 -18.23 -8.02
N PRO A 42 0.98 -19.25 -8.86
CA PRO A 42 0.93 -19.04 -10.31
C PRO A 42 -0.40 -18.47 -10.78
N GLY A 43 -1.51 -18.89 -10.17
CA GLY A 43 -2.84 -18.35 -10.45
C GLY A 43 -2.96 -16.90 -10.07
N LEU A 44 -2.38 -16.50 -8.93
CA LEU A 44 -2.37 -15.10 -8.52
C LEU A 44 -1.65 -14.22 -9.55
N HIS A 45 -0.51 -14.65 -10.05
CA HIS A 45 0.20 -13.92 -11.10
C HIS A 45 -0.64 -13.79 -12.37
N ARG A 46 -1.25 -14.89 -12.79
CA ARG A 46 -2.05 -14.95 -14.01
C ARG A 46 -3.30 -14.06 -13.92
N GLU A 47 -4.05 -14.21 -12.83
CA GLU A 47 -5.27 -13.45 -12.62
C GLU A 47 -4.97 -11.97 -12.30
N GLY A 48 -3.89 -11.72 -11.57
CA GLY A 48 -3.44 -10.35 -11.28
C GLY A 48 -3.05 -9.59 -12.54
N GLU A 49 -2.31 -10.22 -13.44
CA GLU A 49 -1.93 -9.62 -14.72
C GLU A 49 -3.16 -9.31 -15.57
N LEU A 50 -4.14 -10.21 -15.60
CA LEU A 50 -5.38 -9.99 -16.32
C LEU A 50 -6.17 -8.83 -15.72
N SER A 51 -6.35 -8.81 -14.41
CA SER A 51 -7.07 -7.76 -13.72
C SER A 51 -6.41 -6.39 -13.94
N LEU A 52 -5.09 -6.33 -13.85
CA LEU A 52 -4.33 -5.10 -14.09
C LEU A 52 -4.50 -4.60 -15.52
N ARG A 53 -4.39 -5.49 -16.50
CA ARG A 53 -4.53 -5.14 -17.91
C ARG A 53 -5.91 -4.57 -18.19
N VAL A 54 -6.97 -5.20 -17.70
CA VAL A 54 -8.34 -4.73 -17.86
C VAL A 54 -8.51 -3.35 -17.24
N PHE A 55 -7.96 -3.15 -16.03
CA PHE A 55 -8.02 -1.85 -15.35
C PHE A 55 -7.30 -0.75 -16.15
N LEU A 56 -6.09 -1.04 -16.62
CA LEU A 56 -5.29 -0.06 -17.36
C LEU A 56 -5.94 0.30 -18.72
N GLU A 57 -6.50 -0.69 -19.40
CA GLU A 57 -7.23 -0.46 -20.65
C GLU A 57 -8.46 0.43 -20.43
N GLU A 58 -9.19 0.18 -19.36
CA GLU A 58 -10.37 0.98 -19.01
C GLU A 58 -9.97 2.42 -18.68
N CYS A 59 -8.89 2.62 -17.93
CA CYS A 59 -8.39 3.97 -17.64
C CYS A 59 -7.98 4.70 -18.90
N ALA A 60 -7.29 4.03 -19.82
CA ALA A 60 -6.88 4.61 -21.09
C ALA A 60 -8.09 5.01 -21.94
N ARG A 61 -9.11 4.14 -21.98
CA ARG A 61 -10.35 4.40 -22.72
C ARG A 61 -11.10 5.60 -22.17
N ARG A 62 -11.10 5.78 -20.86
CA ARG A 62 -11.81 6.88 -20.18
C ARG A 62 -10.95 8.14 -20.04
N GLY A 63 -9.67 8.08 -20.38
CA GLY A 63 -8.76 9.21 -20.23
C GLY A 63 -8.46 9.57 -18.78
N VAL A 64 -8.51 8.61 -17.86
CA VAL A 64 -8.20 8.83 -16.45
C VAL A 64 -6.85 8.25 -16.10
N GLU A 65 -6.16 8.90 -15.16
CA GLU A 65 -4.87 8.44 -14.65
C GLU A 65 -5.05 7.16 -13.84
N PRO A 66 -4.34 6.07 -14.15
CA PRO A 66 -4.50 4.81 -13.42
C PRO A 66 -3.92 4.82 -12.02
N GLN A 67 -2.92 5.64 -11.75
CA GLN A 67 -2.22 5.65 -10.47
C GLN A 67 -2.70 6.78 -9.57
N LYS A 68 -2.84 6.45 -8.27
CA LYS A 68 -3.17 7.42 -7.24
C LYS A 68 -1.97 8.32 -7.00
N HIS A 69 -2.20 9.62 -6.87
CA HIS A 69 -1.16 10.59 -6.54
C HIS A 69 -1.05 10.74 -5.02
N PHE A 70 0.14 10.53 -4.48
CA PHE A 70 0.43 10.73 -3.06
C PHE A 70 1.19 12.04 -2.91
N SER A 71 0.58 13.02 -2.23
CA SER A 71 1.13 14.37 -2.09
C SER A 71 2.36 14.46 -1.18
N GLY A 72 2.53 13.48 -0.30
CA GLY A 72 3.52 13.55 0.77
C GLY A 72 3.03 14.28 2.01
N LYS A 73 1.78 14.74 2.02
CA LYS A 73 1.18 15.42 3.17
C LYS A 73 -0.03 14.64 3.65
N PHE A 74 -0.04 14.31 4.93
CA PHE A 74 -1.20 13.68 5.57
C PHE A 74 -1.17 13.97 7.07
N MET A 75 -2.36 13.94 7.66
CA MET A 75 -2.52 14.17 9.10
C MET A 75 -2.53 12.83 9.83
N LEU A 76 -1.76 12.75 10.92
CA LEU A 76 -1.73 11.57 11.78
C LEU A 76 -2.29 11.94 13.15
N ARG A 77 -3.24 11.16 13.65
CA ARG A 77 -3.77 11.29 15.00
C ARG A 77 -3.24 10.15 15.86
N VAL A 78 -2.72 10.50 17.03
CA VAL A 78 -2.21 9.56 18.02
C VAL A 78 -2.71 9.97 19.40
N GLU A 79 -2.56 9.07 20.38
CA GLU A 79 -2.85 9.43 21.75
C GLU A 79 -1.89 10.52 22.23
N GLY A 80 -2.34 11.38 23.17
CA GLY A 80 -1.52 12.47 23.69
C GLY A 80 -0.19 12.02 24.23
N LYS A 81 -0.14 10.86 24.91
CA LYS A 81 1.12 10.31 25.45
C LYS A 81 2.10 9.91 24.35
N VAL A 82 1.61 9.46 23.19
CA VAL A 82 2.45 9.13 22.04
C VAL A 82 3.00 10.39 21.41
N HIS A 83 2.17 11.41 21.27
CA HIS A 83 2.58 12.72 20.78
C HIS A 83 3.70 13.31 21.65
N GLU A 84 3.52 13.28 22.99
CA GLU A 84 4.52 13.77 23.93
C GLU A 84 5.83 12.99 23.81
N ALA A 85 5.76 11.67 23.76
CA ALA A 85 6.94 10.81 23.63
C ALA A 85 7.69 11.08 22.32
N ALA A 86 6.97 11.23 21.22
CA ALA A 86 7.56 11.56 19.92
C ALA A 86 8.23 12.94 19.93
N ALA A 87 7.55 13.95 20.49
CA ALA A 87 8.12 15.29 20.63
C ALA A 87 9.38 15.30 21.48
N THR A 88 9.40 14.53 22.56
CA THR A 88 10.55 14.39 23.44
C THR A 88 11.72 13.73 22.69
N ALA A 89 11.46 12.64 21.97
CA ALA A 89 12.48 11.94 21.19
C ALA A 89 13.09 12.84 20.10
N ALA A 90 12.25 13.60 19.40
CA ALA A 90 12.70 14.55 18.40
C ALA A 90 13.62 15.64 18.99
N ALA A 91 13.18 16.21 20.12
CA ALA A 91 13.96 17.23 20.84
C ALA A 91 15.31 16.67 21.30
N ALA A 92 15.33 15.45 21.82
CA ALA A 92 16.57 14.80 22.27
C ALA A 92 17.55 14.56 21.12
N GLN A 93 17.06 14.38 19.91
CA GLN A 93 17.90 14.20 18.70
C GLN A 93 18.21 15.52 18.01
N GLY A 94 17.67 16.63 18.48
CA GLY A 94 17.92 17.94 17.88
C GLY A 94 17.23 18.13 16.52
N VAL A 95 16.14 17.44 16.26
CA VAL A 95 15.40 17.55 15.01
C VAL A 95 13.94 17.96 15.30
N SER A 96 13.24 18.42 14.27
CA SER A 96 11.82 18.73 14.41
C SER A 96 11.01 17.45 14.58
N LEU A 97 9.80 17.57 15.15
CA LEU A 97 8.89 16.43 15.28
C LEU A 97 8.58 15.87 13.88
N ASN A 98 8.37 16.73 12.91
CA ASN A 98 8.10 16.30 11.54
C ASN A 98 9.25 15.47 10.95
N GLN A 99 10.49 15.94 11.12
CA GLN A 99 11.67 15.22 10.64
C GLN A 99 11.84 13.87 11.32
N TRP A 100 11.63 13.86 12.64
CA TRP A 100 11.71 12.61 13.41
C TRP A 100 10.64 11.61 12.95
N ALA A 101 9.40 12.05 12.83
CA ALA A 101 8.28 11.20 12.41
C ALA A 101 8.47 10.68 10.98
N ALA A 102 8.91 11.53 10.06
CA ALA A 102 9.17 11.14 8.68
C ALA A 102 10.24 10.02 8.62
N GLY A 103 11.30 10.14 9.40
CA GLY A 103 12.34 9.11 9.47
C GLY A 103 11.83 7.79 10.05
N VAL A 104 10.99 7.84 11.07
CA VAL A 104 10.38 6.64 11.68
C VAL A 104 9.48 5.94 10.66
N LEU A 105 8.62 6.70 9.98
CA LEU A 105 7.71 6.15 8.98
C LEU A 105 8.47 5.53 7.82
N GLU A 106 9.51 6.17 7.35
CA GLU A 106 10.34 5.65 6.27
C GLU A 106 10.94 4.29 6.64
N ARG A 107 11.57 4.19 7.81
CA ARG A 107 12.16 2.94 8.27
C ARG A 107 11.13 1.85 8.48
N ALA A 108 10.00 2.19 9.07
CA ALA A 108 8.92 1.21 9.30
C ALA A 108 8.32 0.72 7.98
N ALA A 109 8.14 1.60 7.00
CA ALA A 109 7.59 1.24 5.70
C ALA A 109 8.55 0.36 4.89
N GLU A 110 9.86 0.61 4.98
CA GLU A 110 10.88 -0.21 4.33
C GLU A 110 10.94 -1.62 4.91
N ALA A 111 10.68 -1.75 6.21
CA ALA A 111 10.69 -3.04 6.90
C ALA A 111 9.42 -3.86 6.68
N ALA A 112 8.37 -3.23 6.19
CA ALA A 112 7.07 -3.87 5.97
C ALA A 112 7.06 -4.78 4.74
#